data_f80a4b4748fa4c65b8017d27d595f44f
#
_entry.id   f80a4b4748fa4c65b8017d27d595f44f
#
_cell.length_a   1.000
_cell.length_b   1.000
_cell.length_c   1.000
_cell.angle_alpha   90.00
_cell.angle_beta   90.00
_cell.angle_gamma   90.00
#
_symmetry.space_group_name_H-M   'P 1'
#
loop_
_entity.id
_entity.type
_entity.pdbx_description
1 polymer ?
#
loop_
_entity_poly.entity_id
_entity_poly.type
_entity_poly.pdbx_seq_one_letter_code
_entity_poly.pdbx_strand_id
1 'polypeptide(L)'
;MKTLIQAFKTKELRNKILFVLGMIIIYRIGSFIPTPGVDVKVVQQCVGKMSTVSENFIGLVNLFSGGAMLQLSIFALGVMPYITASIVIQLLRVVIPRFEMLHKEGQSGEAKLTQYTRYLTIGLAVLQSTTILVTARSGALFNYQCSQVIPNDSVWNLVVMVLIMTGGTGFIMWMAELITDKGIGQGMSILIFMSICSGFLPQLWEIGWGTNGKDGNWTKFGIVVGVLLVIMIFVVYVELAQRRIPVQYTRRMIGRKMYGGSSTYLPLKINMSGVIPPIFASSILSIPTLIAQFGNSDQSWVKWINTNLASTTTVWYIVLYAIQIVFFTFFYTSITFDPDEVADNMKDYGGFIPGIRAGSATSRYLGYVMNRLDTVGAIYLLFVALIPTVLIMSMHLNNRLPFGGTTILIIAGVGLDTLRQAKAQTEQFQYTGFLFENTEHVEGK
;
A
#
# COMPACT_ATOMS: atom_id res chain seq x y z
N MET A 1 8.56 -1.46 -22.62
CA MET A 1 9.43 -0.33 -22.97
C MET A 1 8.86 0.56 -24.07
N LYS A 2 8.36 0.03 -25.21
CA LYS A 2 7.75 0.89 -26.28
C LYS A 2 6.63 1.79 -25.77
N THR A 3 5.73 1.30 -24.91
CA THR A 3 4.63 2.08 -24.32
C THR A 3 5.09 3.23 -23.43
N LEU A 4 6.14 3.05 -22.63
CA LEU A 4 6.71 4.15 -21.81
C LEU A 4 7.34 5.24 -22.69
N ILE A 5 8.06 4.84 -23.73
CA ILE A 5 8.66 5.81 -24.68
C ILE A 5 7.55 6.58 -25.42
N GLN A 6 6.46 5.92 -25.79
CA GLN A 6 5.29 6.57 -26.40
C GLN A 6 4.57 7.50 -25.42
N ALA A 7 4.47 7.11 -24.14
CA ALA A 7 3.91 7.95 -23.09
C ALA A 7 4.66 9.28 -22.95
N PHE A 8 6.00 9.27 -23.05
CA PHE A 8 6.82 10.49 -23.02
C PHE A 8 6.67 11.37 -24.29
N LYS A 9 6.28 10.80 -25.42
CA LYS A 9 6.05 11.55 -26.67
C LYS A 9 4.75 12.35 -26.62
N THR A 10 3.72 11.88 -25.90
CA THR A 10 2.44 12.57 -25.78
C THR A 10 2.56 13.72 -24.77
N LYS A 11 2.34 14.97 -25.20
CA LYS A 11 2.53 16.18 -24.37
C LYS A 11 1.73 16.15 -23.06
N GLU A 12 0.49 15.71 -23.10
CA GLU A 12 -0.38 15.64 -21.92
C GLU A 12 0.10 14.61 -20.90
N LEU A 13 0.47 13.41 -21.37
CA LEU A 13 0.93 12.35 -20.50
C LEU A 13 2.30 12.69 -19.88
N ARG A 14 3.18 13.35 -20.67
CA ARG A 14 4.46 13.87 -20.17
C ARG A 14 4.24 14.89 -19.05
N ASN A 15 3.28 15.80 -19.20
CA ASN A 15 2.98 16.78 -18.15
C ASN A 15 2.46 16.11 -16.86
N LYS A 16 1.62 15.08 -16.98
CA LYS A 16 1.15 14.29 -15.83
C LYS A 16 2.29 13.56 -15.13
N ILE A 17 3.22 12.94 -15.89
CA ILE A 17 4.41 12.28 -15.33
C ILE A 17 5.30 13.29 -14.62
N LEU A 18 5.59 14.44 -15.24
CA LEU A 18 6.40 15.49 -14.63
C LEU A 18 5.74 16.05 -13.36
N PHE A 19 4.42 16.18 -13.35
CA PHE A 19 3.67 16.59 -12.16
C PHE A 19 3.85 15.59 -11.01
N VAL A 20 3.71 14.29 -11.27
CA VAL A 20 3.92 13.23 -10.27
C VAL A 20 5.36 13.26 -9.75
N LEU A 21 6.36 13.39 -10.63
CA LEU A 21 7.77 13.50 -10.24
C LEU A 21 8.02 14.74 -9.37
N GLY A 22 7.41 15.88 -9.72
CA GLY A 22 7.48 17.10 -8.91
C GLY A 22 6.92 16.91 -7.50
N MET A 23 5.76 16.25 -7.37
CA MET A 23 5.16 15.93 -6.08
C MET A 23 6.03 14.97 -5.24
N ILE A 24 6.65 13.98 -5.88
CA ILE A 24 7.60 13.08 -5.22
C ILE A 24 8.80 13.84 -4.66
N ILE A 25 9.35 14.80 -5.42
CA ILE A 25 10.48 15.63 -4.97
C ILE A 25 10.06 16.46 -3.75
N ILE A 26 8.88 17.10 -3.77
CA ILE A 26 8.35 17.88 -2.64
C ILE A 26 8.19 16.97 -1.40
N TYR A 27 7.63 15.78 -1.59
CA TYR A 27 7.50 14.80 -0.51
C TYR A 27 8.87 14.43 0.09
N ARG A 28 9.89 14.20 -0.74
CA ARG A 28 11.24 13.88 -0.28
C ARG A 28 11.90 15.04 0.46
N ILE A 29 11.76 16.26 -0.02
CA ILE A 29 12.27 17.44 0.68
C ILE A 29 11.63 17.54 2.07
N GLY A 30 10.30 17.43 2.18
CA GLY A 30 9.60 17.48 3.46
C GLY A 30 9.96 16.36 4.44
N SER A 31 10.38 15.19 3.95
CA SER A 31 10.84 14.08 4.80
C SER A 31 12.22 14.31 5.43
N PHE A 32 13.01 15.27 4.92
CA PHE A 32 14.29 15.67 5.50
C PHE A 32 14.21 16.91 6.41
N ILE A 33 13.09 17.64 6.39
CA ILE A 33 12.92 18.82 7.25
C ILE A 33 12.55 18.35 8.66
N PRO A 34 13.40 18.55 9.68
CA PRO A 34 13.10 18.14 11.04
C PRO A 34 11.98 18.99 11.63
N THR A 35 11.22 18.41 12.56
CA THR A 35 10.21 19.14 13.31
C THR A 35 10.89 20.18 14.23
N PRO A 36 10.40 21.43 14.29
CA PRO A 36 10.95 22.43 15.21
C PRO A 36 10.94 21.92 16.66
N GLY A 37 12.05 22.11 17.36
CA GLY A 37 12.23 21.61 18.74
C GLY A 37 13.04 20.31 18.85
N VAL A 38 13.44 19.70 17.73
CA VAL A 38 14.30 18.50 17.70
C VAL A 38 15.76 18.90 17.45
N ASP A 39 16.67 18.35 18.23
CA ASP A 39 18.11 18.51 17.98
C ASP A 39 18.60 17.51 16.93
N VAL A 40 18.78 17.99 15.71
CA VAL A 40 19.19 17.19 14.54
C VAL A 40 20.55 16.51 14.75
N LYS A 41 21.49 17.17 15.42
CA LYS A 41 22.83 16.61 15.66
C LYS A 41 22.78 15.41 16.58
N VAL A 42 21.98 15.52 17.66
CA VAL A 42 21.77 14.43 18.60
C VAL A 42 21.05 13.27 17.91
N VAL A 43 20.01 13.55 17.13
CA VAL A 43 19.27 12.51 16.34
C VAL A 43 20.23 11.77 15.40
N GLN A 44 21.05 12.47 14.62
CA GLN A 44 21.99 11.83 13.69
C GLN A 44 23.03 10.96 14.41
N GLN A 45 23.55 11.42 15.54
CA GLN A 45 24.47 10.63 16.36
C GLN A 45 23.78 9.39 16.95
N CYS A 46 22.54 9.50 17.35
CA CYS A 46 21.74 8.40 17.89
C CYS A 46 21.41 7.36 16.83
N VAL A 47 20.96 7.80 15.67
CA VAL A 47 20.69 6.91 14.53
C VAL A 47 21.96 6.18 14.09
N GLY A 48 23.10 6.87 14.07
CA GLY A 48 24.41 6.26 13.75
C GLY A 48 24.89 5.22 14.76
N LYS A 49 24.47 5.31 16.03
CA LYS A 49 24.78 4.34 17.09
C LYS A 49 23.79 3.21 17.21
N MET A 50 22.60 3.32 16.59
CA MET A 50 21.61 2.23 16.54
C MET A 50 22.15 1.10 15.66
N SER A 51 22.89 0.20 16.27
CA SER A 51 23.40 -1.00 15.59
C SER A 51 22.31 -2.06 15.32
N THR A 52 21.16 -1.92 15.96
CA THR A 52 19.97 -2.73 15.75
C THR A 52 18.77 -1.81 15.81
N VAL A 53 18.31 -1.35 14.64
CA VAL A 53 16.97 -0.78 14.55
C VAL A 53 16.04 -1.92 14.97
N SER A 54 15.38 -1.72 16.10
CA SER A 54 14.51 -2.72 16.69
C SER A 54 13.57 -3.27 15.63
N GLU A 55 13.44 -4.57 15.60
CA GLU A 55 12.53 -5.39 14.80
C GLU A 55 11.06 -5.02 14.99
N ASN A 56 10.80 -3.94 15.68
CA ASN A 56 9.54 -3.48 16.23
C ASN A 56 8.76 -2.63 15.21
N PHE A 57 7.52 -2.35 15.56
CA PHE A 57 6.62 -1.40 14.91
C PHE A 57 7.30 -0.12 14.40
N ILE A 58 8.28 0.40 15.14
CA ILE A 58 9.11 1.55 14.78
C ILE A 58 9.81 1.34 13.42
N GLY A 59 10.36 0.15 13.17
CA GLY A 59 11.01 -0.18 11.89
C GLY A 59 10.02 -0.19 10.72
N LEU A 60 8.80 -0.71 10.93
CA LEU A 60 7.75 -0.70 9.91
C LEU A 60 7.29 0.73 9.60
N VAL A 61 6.99 1.55 10.62
CA VAL A 61 6.59 2.95 10.40
C VAL A 61 7.70 3.73 9.71
N ASN A 62 8.96 3.49 10.09
CA ASN A 62 10.12 4.12 9.45
C ASN A 62 10.25 3.72 7.96
N LEU A 63 9.96 2.48 7.61
CA LEU A 63 9.93 2.01 6.22
C LEU A 63 8.84 2.73 5.42
N PHE A 64 7.61 2.81 5.95
CA PHE A 64 6.49 3.48 5.28
C PHE A 64 6.64 5.01 5.25
N SER A 65 7.41 5.60 6.15
CA SER A 65 7.76 7.02 6.12
C SER A 65 9.00 7.33 5.28
N GLY A 66 9.67 6.30 4.73
CA GLY A 66 10.89 6.47 3.93
C GLY A 66 12.09 7.01 4.72
N GLY A 67 12.20 6.67 6.01
CA GLY A 67 13.26 7.13 6.90
C GLY A 67 12.93 8.40 7.68
N ALA A 68 11.82 9.05 7.40
CA ALA A 68 11.42 10.33 8.00
C ALA A 68 11.12 10.23 9.50
N MET A 69 10.66 9.08 9.98
CA MET A 69 10.32 8.87 11.38
C MET A 69 11.53 8.94 12.31
N LEU A 70 12.62 8.27 11.97
CA LEU A 70 13.85 8.30 12.79
C LEU A 70 14.49 9.68 12.82
N GLN A 71 14.22 10.51 11.82
CA GLN A 71 14.67 11.92 11.79
C GLN A 71 13.72 12.87 12.49
N LEU A 72 12.58 12.37 13.03
CA LEU A 72 11.52 13.19 13.60
C LEU A 72 11.14 14.37 12.69
N SER A 73 11.01 14.11 11.39
CA SER A 73 10.71 15.14 10.40
C SER A 73 9.24 15.55 10.44
N ILE A 74 8.88 16.61 9.71
CA ILE A 74 7.48 17.05 9.55
C ILE A 74 6.62 15.92 8.98
N PHE A 75 7.18 15.07 8.11
CA PHE A 75 6.52 13.92 7.51
C PHE A 75 6.81 12.59 8.23
N ALA A 76 7.18 12.63 9.51
CA ALA A 76 7.55 11.45 10.30
C ALA A 76 6.51 10.34 10.31
N LEU A 77 5.22 10.68 10.33
CA LEU A 77 4.11 9.73 10.27
C LEU A 77 3.91 9.14 8.87
N GLY A 78 4.40 9.81 7.83
CA GLY A 78 4.22 9.40 6.45
C GLY A 78 2.75 9.22 6.07
N VAL A 79 2.46 8.16 5.36
CA VAL A 79 1.13 7.81 4.83
C VAL A 79 0.34 6.88 5.78
N MET A 80 0.97 6.39 6.86
CA MET A 80 0.40 5.38 7.76
C MET A 80 -0.97 5.75 8.37
N PRO A 81 -1.18 6.97 8.91
CA PRO A 81 -2.49 7.33 9.48
C PRO A 81 -3.63 7.24 8.46
N TYR A 82 -3.36 7.62 7.22
CA TYR A 82 -4.36 7.53 6.15
C TYR A 82 -4.66 6.09 5.75
N ILE A 83 -3.63 5.24 5.62
CA ILE A 83 -3.82 3.81 5.33
C ILE A 83 -4.72 3.20 6.40
N THR A 84 -4.38 3.42 7.68
CA THR A 84 -5.15 2.89 8.81
C THR A 84 -6.59 3.41 8.80
N ALA A 85 -6.80 4.70 8.54
CA ALA A 85 -8.13 5.31 8.45
C ALA A 85 -8.95 4.71 7.30
N SER A 86 -8.34 4.56 6.12
CA SER A 86 -8.98 3.96 4.94
C SER A 86 -9.41 2.52 5.22
N ILE A 87 -8.55 1.73 5.88
CA ILE A 87 -8.85 0.38 6.32
C ILE A 87 -10.07 0.36 7.25
N VAL A 88 -10.06 1.21 8.29
CA VAL A 88 -11.15 1.28 9.26
C VAL A 88 -12.48 1.65 8.57
N ILE A 89 -12.48 2.63 7.67
CA ILE A 89 -13.69 3.00 6.93
C ILE A 89 -14.18 1.86 6.02
N GLN A 90 -13.27 1.13 5.36
CA GLN A 90 -13.64 -0.04 4.56
C GLN A 90 -14.27 -1.15 5.42
N LEU A 91 -13.73 -1.40 6.62
CA LEU A 91 -14.31 -2.36 7.56
C LEU A 91 -15.68 -1.89 8.07
N LEU A 92 -15.80 -0.61 8.43
CA LEU A 92 -17.06 -0.03 8.89
C LEU A 92 -18.16 -0.06 7.82
N ARG A 93 -17.79 -0.02 6.53
CA ARG A 93 -18.73 -0.14 5.42
C ARG A 93 -19.48 -1.48 5.42
N VAL A 94 -18.85 -2.56 5.88
CA VAL A 94 -19.48 -3.89 6.00
C VAL A 94 -20.36 -3.99 7.25
N VAL A 95 -19.94 -3.34 8.34
CA VAL A 95 -20.60 -3.45 9.64
C VAL A 95 -21.78 -2.48 9.78
N ILE A 96 -21.65 -1.28 9.20
CA ILE A 96 -22.63 -0.21 9.35
C ILE A 96 -23.47 -0.06 8.08
N PRO A 97 -24.79 -0.39 8.10
CA PRO A 97 -25.65 -0.31 6.93
C PRO A 97 -25.70 1.07 6.26
N ARG A 98 -25.50 2.14 7.04
CA ARG A 98 -25.47 3.51 6.52
C ARG A 98 -24.26 3.76 5.60
N PHE A 99 -23.10 3.18 5.90
CA PHE A 99 -21.92 3.28 5.04
C PHE A 99 -22.06 2.43 3.78
N GLU A 100 -22.75 1.29 3.87
CA GLU A 100 -23.10 0.46 2.72
C GLU A 100 -24.03 1.22 1.75
N MET A 101 -25.08 1.87 2.29
CA MET A 101 -25.99 2.71 1.49
C MET A 101 -25.24 3.84 0.77
N LEU A 102 -24.35 4.54 1.48
CA LEU A 102 -23.51 5.58 0.88
C LEU A 102 -22.67 5.07 -0.28
N HIS A 103 -22.13 3.84 -0.16
CA HIS A 103 -21.40 3.25 -1.26
C HIS A 103 -22.28 2.96 -2.49
N LYS A 104 -23.50 2.48 -2.27
CA LYS A 104 -24.50 2.24 -3.35
C LYS A 104 -25.01 3.53 -4.00
N GLU A 105 -24.88 4.70 -3.35
CA GLU A 105 -25.16 6.02 -3.94
C GLU A 105 -24.19 6.44 -5.04
N GLY A 106 -23.11 5.68 -5.28
CA GLY A 106 -22.11 5.96 -6.30
C GLY A 106 -21.18 7.12 -5.94
N GLN A 107 -20.83 7.98 -6.92
CA GLN A 107 -19.82 9.03 -6.73
C GLN A 107 -20.10 10.02 -5.60
N SER A 108 -21.38 10.36 -5.36
CA SER A 108 -21.77 11.26 -4.27
C SER A 108 -21.51 10.64 -2.90
N GLY A 109 -21.83 9.36 -2.74
CA GLY A 109 -21.59 8.64 -1.49
C GLY A 109 -20.12 8.34 -1.25
N GLU A 110 -19.37 8.01 -2.29
CA GLU A 110 -17.91 7.82 -2.23
C GLU A 110 -17.18 9.10 -1.79
N ALA A 111 -17.63 10.28 -2.25
CA ALA A 111 -17.07 11.55 -1.80
C ALA A 111 -17.27 11.78 -0.28
N LYS A 112 -18.44 11.40 0.28
CA LYS A 112 -18.71 11.46 1.72
C LYS A 112 -17.83 10.47 2.50
N LEU A 113 -17.68 9.23 2.01
CA LEU A 113 -16.81 8.22 2.63
C LEU A 113 -15.34 8.69 2.67
N THR A 114 -14.87 9.31 1.59
CA THR A 114 -13.54 9.92 1.54
C THR A 114 -13.40 11.03 2.58
N GLN A 115 -14.43 11.84 2.77
CA GLN A 115 -14.40 12.89 3.80
C GLN A 115 -14.34 12.31 5.21
N TYR A 116 -15.07 11.24 5.53
CA TYR A 116 -14.94 10.53 6.80
C TYR A 116 -13.53 9.94 6.99
N THR A 117 -12.93 9.41 5.93
CA THR A 117 -11.54 8.93 5.94
C THR A 117 -10.58 10.06 6.30
N ARG A 118 -10.75 11.27 5.74
CA ARG A 118 -9.93 12.44 6.07
C ARG A 118 -10.02 12.82 7.56
N TYR A 119 -11.23 12.89 8.12
CA TYR A 119 -11.41 13.21 9.54
C TYR A 119 -10.76 12.17 10.45
N LEU A 120 -10.97 10.88 10.13
CA LEU A 120 -10.36 9.79 10.89
C LEU A 120 -8.84 9.81 10.79
N THR A 121 -8.30 10.13 9.61
CA THR A 121 -6.85 10.27 9.38
C THR A 121 -6.24 11.32 10.30
N ILE A 122 -6.87 12.50 10.42
CA ILE A 122 -6.38 13.57 11.29
C ILE A 122 -6.43 13.12 12.76
N GLY A 123 -7.52 12.49 13.19
CA GLY A 123 -7.62 11.95 14.55
C GLY A 123 -6.54 10.91 14.87
N LEU A 124 -6.31 9.97 13.96
CA LEU A 124 -5.25 8.97 14.12
C LEU A 124 -3.85 9.59 14.06
N ALA A 125 -3.65 10.61 13.22
CA ALA A 125 -2.37 11.33 13.14
C ALA A 125 -2.03 12.02 14.46
N VAL A 126 -2.99 12.65 15.14
CA VAL A 126 -2.80 13.23 16.48
C VAL A 126 -2.41 12.17 17.50
N LEU A 127 -3.07 11.02 17.51
CA LEU A 127 -2.74 9.91 18.41
C LEU A 127 -1.35 9.34 18.14
N GLN A 128 -1.02 9.08 16.89
CA GLN A 128 0.27 8.49 16.50
C GLN A 128 1.42 9.49 16.73
N SER A 129 1.26 10.77 16.40
CA SER A 129 2.27 11.79 16.65
C SER A 129 2.56 11.96 18.14
N THR A 130 1.51 11.96 18.98
CA THR A 130 1.67 12.01 20.43
C THR A 130 2.44 10.79 20.94
N THR A 131 2.12 9.60 20.44
CA THR A 131 2.84 8.37 20.81
C THR A 131 4.31 8.44 20.44
N ILE A 132 4.64 8.85 19.22
CA ILE A 132 6.03 8.96 18.75
C ILE A 132 6.81 9.98 19.58
N LEU A 133 6.23 11.13 19.88
CA LEU A 133 6.89 12.16 20.68
C LEU A 133 7.12 11.73 22.13
N VAL A 134 6.14 11.04 22.74
CA VAL A 134 6.30 10.49 24.09
C VAL A 134 7.39 9.42 24.12
N THR A 135 7.42 8.53 23.14
CA THR A 135 8.49 7.51 23.03
C THR A 135 9.86 8.10 22.69
N ALA A 136 9.93 9.19 21.91
CA ALA A 136 11.16 9.91 21.66
C ALA A 136 11.67 10.61 22.91
N ARG A 137 10.77 11.23 23.70
CA ARG A 137 11.09 11.87 24.97
C ARG A 137 11.59 10.90 26.03
N SER A 138 10.96 9.73 26.14
CA SER A 138 11.38 8.69 27.11
C SER A 138 12.71 8.00 26.72
N GLY A 139 13.25 8.31 25.54
CA GLY A 139 14.42 7.63 24.97
C GLY A 139 14.17 6.22 24.47
N ALA A 140 12.93 5.71 24.62
CA ALA A 140 12.56 4.37 24.17
C ALA A 140 12.67 4.22 22.64
N LEU A 141 12.50 5.30 21.90
CA LEU A 141 12.66 5.34 20.45
C LEU A 141 14.10 4.99 20.04
N PHE A 142 15.10 5.38 20.85
CA PHE A 142 16.53 5.21 20.59
C PHE A 142 17.22 4.26 21.59
N ASN A 143 16.52 3.24 22.07
CA ASN A 143 17.02 2.23 23.02
C ASN A 143 17.65 2.83 24.30
N TYR A 144 17.06 3.88 24.83
CA TYR A 144 17.49 4.60 26.04
C TYR A 144 18.94 5.15 26.02
N GLN A 145 19.63 5.06 24.89
CA GLN A 145 20.98 5.61 24.74
C GLN A 145 21.03 7.11 24.48
N CYS A 146 19.88 7.71 24.18
CA CYS A 146 19.74 9.10 23.77
C CYS A 146 18.51 9.72 24.43
N SER A 147 18.71 10.40 25.55
CA SER A 147 17.62 11.05 26.30
C SER A 147 17.43 12.55 25.98
N GLN A 148 18.30 13.15 25.17
CA GLN A 148 18.29 14.60 24.91
C GLN A 148 17.89 14.97 23.48
N VAL A 149 17.07 14.17 22.84
CA VAL A 149 16.60 14.44 21.47
C VAL A 149 15.67 15.67 21.42
N ILE A 150 14.91 15.89 22.50
CA ILE A 150 14.02 17.04 22.67
C ILE A 150 14.53 17.87 23.86
N PRO A 151 15.32 18.94 23.64
CA PRO A 151 15.94 19.69 24.72
C PRO A 151 14.93 20.47 25.57
N ASN A 152 13.79 20.88 25.00
CA ASN A 152 12.75 21.64 25.69
C ASN A 152 11.55 20.77 26.06
N ASP A 153 11.46 20.36 27.31
CA ASP A 153 10.41 19.49 27.89
C ASP A 153 9.07 20.20 28.16
N SER A 154 8.88 21.43 27.69
CA SER A 154 7.64 22.16 27.88
C SER A 154 6.49 21.47 27.17
N VAL A 155 5.36 21.29 27.87
CA VAL A 155 4.12 20.73 27.32
C VAL A 155 3.67 21.50 26.08
N TRP A 156 3.87 22.82 26.06
CA TRP A 156 3.53 23.67 24.93
C TRP A 156 4.35 23.30 23.67
N ASN A 157 5.64 23.05 23.83
CA ASN A 157 6.49 22.61 22.72
C ASN A 157 6.06 21.26 22.14
N LEU A 158 5.68 20.31 23.01
CA LEU A 158 5.15 19.01 22.57
C LEU A 158 3.84 19.16 21.78
N VAL A 159 2.92 20.02 22.24
CA VAL A 159 1.67 20.29 21.53
C VAL A 159 1.94 20.89 20.14
N VAL A 160 2.86 21.84 20.03
CA VAL A 160 3.25 22.43 18.75
C VAL A 160 3.85 21.37 17.82
N MET A 161 4.71 20.49 18.32
CA MET A 161 5.29 19.40 17.54
C MET A 161 4.21 18.41 17.02
N VAL A 162 3.23 18.04 17.88
CA VAL A 162 2.09 17.20 17.48
C VAL A 162 1.30 17.87 16.35
N LEU A 163 1.00 19.17 16.48
CA LEU A 163 0.27 19.93 15.46
C LEU A 163 1.04 19.98 14.12
N ILE A 164 2.36 20.18 14.16
CA ILE A 164 3.20 20.21 12.95
C ILE A 164 3.22 18.86 12.27
N MET A 165 3.43 17.76 13.00
CA MET A 165 3.45 16.40 12.42
C MET A 165 2.06 16.02 11.86
N THR A 166 0.98 16.39 12.56
CA THR A 166 -0.39 16.16 12.07
C THR A 166 -0.67 16.99 10.82
N GLY A 167 -0.23 18.27 10.80
CA GLY A 167 -0.31 19.12 9.62
C GLY A 167 0.47 18.53 8.43
N GLY A 168 1.66 17.97 8.70
CA GLY A 168 2.44 17.24 7.72
C GLY A 168 1.70 16.06 7.10
N THR A 169 1.01 15.26 7.91
CA THR A 169 0.16 14.16 7.41
C THR A 169 -1.00 14.68 6.56
N GLY A 170 -1.65 15.78 6.98
CA GLY A 170 -2.70 16.42 6.20
C GLY A 170 -2.19 16.92 4.84
N PHE A 171 -0.98 17.47 4.79
CA PHE A 171 -0.34 17.89 3.55
C PHE A 171 -0.01 16.69 2.63
N ILE A 172 0.49 15.59 3.17
CA ILE A 172 0.74 14.35 2.40
C ILE A 172 -0.57 13.82 1.81
N MET A 173 -1.65 13.80 2.58
CA MET A 173 -2.98 13.39 2.11
C MET A 173 -3.45 14.27 0.96
N TRP A 174 -3.34 15.58 1.08
CA TRP A 174 -3.68 16.52 0.02
C TRP A 174 -2.82 16.30 -1.25
N MET A 175 -1.50 16.08 -1.09
CA MET A 175 -0.63 15.74 -2.22
C MET A 175 -1.05 14.45 -2.92
N ALA A 176 -1.43 13.43 -2.15
CA ALA A 176 -1.88 12.16 -2.72
C ALA A 176 -3.18 12.30 -3.53
N GLU A 177 -4.12 13.11 -3.05
CA GLU A 177 -5.35 13.43 -3.78
C GLU A 177 -5.03 14.18 -5.08
N LEU A 178 -4.15 15.18 -5.04
CA LEU A 178 -3.71 15.90 -6.24
C LEU A 178 -3.04 14.98 -7.28
N ILE A 179 -2.24 14.01 -6.84
CA ILE A 179 -1.63 13.02 -7.73
C ILE A 179 -2.72 12.14 -8.36
N THR A 180 -3.73 11.74 -7.59
CA THR A 180 -4.84 10.93 -8.11
C THR A 180 -5.67 11.69 -9.14
N ASP A 181 -5.96 12.97 -8.90
CA ASP A 181 -6.80 13.80 -9.77
C ASP A 181 -6.07 14.25 -11.05
N LYS A 182 -4.84 14.72 -10.93
CA LYS A 182 -4.08 15.36 -12.01
C LYS A 182 -2.92 14.53 -12.55
N GLY A 183 -2.55 13.47 -11.87
CA GLY A 183 -1.40 12.62 -12.21
C GLY A 183 -1.79 11.35 -12.96
N ILE A 184 -0.97 10.33 -12.79
CA ILE A 184 -1.16 8.97 -13.29
C ILE A 184 -1.09 8.04 -12.09
N GLY A 185 -2.05 7.14 -11.96
CA GLY A 185 -2.08 6.19 -10.86
C GLY A 185 -2.80 6.71 -9.62
N GLN A 186 -2.89 5.86 -8.61
CA GLN A 186 -3.46 6.20 -7.32
C GLN A 186 -2.38 6.89 -6.46
N GLY A 187 -2.57 8.16 -6.11
CA GLY A 187 -1.55 8.99 -5.49
C GLY A 187 -1.01 8.42 -4.17
N MET A 188 -1.88 7.87 -3.32
CA MET A 188 -1.44 7.21 -2.08
C MET A 188 -0.49 6.05 -2.34
N SER A 189 -0.85 5.17 -3.28
CA SER A 189 -0.01 4.02 -3.64
C SER A 189 1.36 4.44 -4.17
N ILE A 190 1.42 5.52 -4.94
CA ILE A 190 2.68 6.07 -5.47
C ILE A 190 3.55 6.63 -4.34
N LEU A 191 2.98 7.35 -3.38
CA LEU A 191 3.73 7.88 -2.23
C LEU A 191 4.26 6.76 -1.34
N ILE A 192 3.46 5.70 -1.10
CA ILE A 192 3.91 4.50 -0.37
C ILE A 192 5.06 3.82 -1.12
N PHE A 193 4.90 3.61 -2.43
CA PHE A 193 5.93 3.01 -3.28
C PHE A 193 7.25 3.79 -3.18
N MET A 194 7.20 5.12 -3.28
CA MET A 194 8.38 5.97 -3.19
C MET A 194 9.01 5.95 -1.80
N SER A 195 8.21 5.94 -0.74
CA SER A 195 8.70 5.82 0.63
C SER A 195 9.46 4.50 0.83
N ILE A 196 8.86 3.41 0.39
CA ILE A 196 9.47 2.08 0.49
C ILE A 196 10.75 2.00 -0.34
N CYS A 197 10.73 2.41 -1.61
CA CYS A 197 11.91 2.40 -2.47
C CYS A 197 13.07 3.20 -1.87
N SER A 198 12.76 4.32 -1.24
CA SER A 198 13.73 5.19 -0.62
C SER A 198 14.41 4.59 0.62
N GLY A 199 13.70 3.77 1.39
CA GLY A 199 14.26 3.04 2.53
C GLY A 199 14.97 1.73 2.11
N PHE A 200 14.44 1.09 1.08
CA PHE A 200 14.88 -0.22 0.61
C PHE A 200 16.30 -0.21 -0.01
N LEU A 201 16.55 0.71 -0.93
CA LEU A 201 17.82 0.77 -1.66
C LEU A 201 19.05 1.00 -0.76
N PRO A 202 19.06 1.96 0.18
CA PRO A 202 20.18 2.14 1.11
C PRO A 202 20.43 0.90 1.97
N GLN A 203 19.40 0.25 2.46
CA GLN A 203 19.52 -0.93 3.30
C GLN A 203 20.08 -2.13 2.54
N LEU A 204 19.68 -2.33 1.28
CA LEU A 204 20.32 -3.32 0.41
C LEU A 204 21.80 -3.06 0.23
N TRP A 205 22.17 -1.81 -0.01
CA TRP A 205 23.57 -1.40 -0.17
C TRP A 205 24.40 -1.66 1.09
N GLU A 206 23.81 -1.46 2.26
CA GLU A 206 24.46 -1.70 3.55
C GLU A 206 24.83 -3.17 3.80
N ILE A 207 24.08 -4.13 3.22
CA ILE A 207 24.43 -5.55 3.31
C ILE A 207 25.75 -5.85 2.61
N GLY A 208 25.96 -5.26 1.43
CA GLY A 208 27.16 -5.47 0.62
C GLY A 208 28.38 -4.74 1.17
N TRP A 209 28.23 -3.46 1.51
CA TRP A 209 29.34 -2.58 1.92
C TRP A 209 29.60 -2.59 3.43
N GLY A 210 28.64 -3.03 4.23
CA GLY A 210 28.71 -2.96 5.69
C GLY A 210 28.52 -1.54 6.24
N THR A 211 28.29 -1.44 7.54
CA THR A 211 28.25 -0.16 8.24
C THR A 211 29.68 0.36 8.41
N ASN A 212 30.02 1.48 7.80
CA ASN A 212 31.37 2.08 7.80
C ASN A 212 32.46 1.20 7.13
N GLY A 213 32.11 0.38 6.14
CA GLY A 213 33.08 -0.46 5.42
C GLY A 213 33.65 -1.63 6.23
N LYS A 214 33.08 -1.92 7.39
CA LYS A 214 33.37 -3.11 8.21
C LYS A 214 32.19 -4.04 8.19
N ASP A 215 32.42 -5.35 8.08
CA ASP A 215 31.42 -6.43 8.11
C ASP A 215 30.49 -6.55 6.90
N GLY A 216 30.79 -5.91 5.78
CA GLY A 216 30.07 -6.13 4.51
C GLY A 216 30.34 -7.52 3.95
N ASN A 217 29.31 -8.18 3.44
CA ASN A 217 29.44 -9.49 2.82
C ASN A 217 28.77 -9.52 1.45
N TRP A 218 29.55 -9.41 0.39
CA TRP A 218 29.07 -9.42 -0.99
C TRP A 218 28.40 -10.73 -1.39
N THR A 219 28.77 -11.85 -0.77
CA THR A 219 28.12 -13.13 -1.00
C THR A 219 26.69 -13.12 -0.47
N LYS A 220 26.47 -12.61 0.75
CA LYS A 220 25.13 -12.45 1.31
C LYS A 220 24.29 -11.46 0.49
N PHE A 221 24.88 -10.34 0.08
CA PHE A 221 24.24 -9.38 -0.82
C PHE A 221 23.77 -10.03 -2.13
N GLY A 222 24.64 -10.79 -2.81
CA GLY A 222 24.31 -11.50 -4.04
C GLY A 222 23.15 -12.50 -3.87
N ILE A 223 23.14 -13.25 -2.78
CA ILE A 223 22.06 -14.21 -2.48
C ILE A 223 20.74 -13.47 -2.21
N VAL A 224 20.76 -12.41 -1.39
CA VAL A 224 19.56 -11.62 -1.08
C VAL A 224 18.98 -11.01 -2.35
N VAL A 225 19.78 -10.33 -3.15
CA VAL A 225 19.34 -9.74 -4.42
C VAL A 225 18.82 -10.80 -5.38
N GLY A 226 19.48 -11.95 -5.49
CA GLY A 226 19.03 -13.06 -6.33
C GLY A 226 17.66 -13.59 -5.92
N VAL A 227 17.44 -13.82 -4.62
CA VAL A 227 16.13 -14.27 -4.11
C VAL A 227 15.07 -13.22 -4.31
N LEU A 228 15.37 -11.94 -4.05
CA LEU A 228 14.43 -10.83 -4.26
C LEU A 228 13.99 -10.72 -5.72
N LEU A 229 14.90 -10.87 -6.67
CA LEU A 229 14.59 -10.87 -8.11
C LEU A 229 13.69 -12.05 -8.48
N VAL A 230 13.97 -13.26 -7.98
CA VAL A 230 13.12 -14.43 -8.23
C VAL A 230 11.71 -14.21 -7.68
N ILE A 231 11.59 -13.71 -6.44
CA ILE A 231 10.28 -13.38 -5.85
C ILE A 231 9.57 -12.31 -6.68
N MET A 232 10.25 -11.25 -7.10
CA MET A 232 9.66 -10.18 -7.91
C MET A 232 9.12 -10.71 -9.24
N ILE A 233 9.87 -11.56 -9.95
CA ILE A 233 9.41 -12.20 -11.20
C ILE A 233 8.17 -13.05 -10.93
N PHE A 234 8.18 -13.84 -9.86
CA PHE A 234 7.04 -14.66 -9.46
C PHE A 234 5.80 -13.81 -9.13
N VAL A 235 5.96 -12.73 -8.36
CA VAL A 235 4.89 -11.78 -8.03
C VAL A 235 4.30 -11.16 -9.30
N VAL A 236 5.13 -10.67 -10.21
CA VAL A 236 4.70 -10.09 -11.49
C VAL A 236 3.91 -11.11 -12.32
N TYR A 237 4.36 -12.35 -12.37
CA TYR A 237 3.68 -13.42 -13.10
C TYR A 237 2.28 -13.69 -12.52
N VAL A 238 2.14 -13.81 -11.21
CA VAL A 238 0.85 -14.07 -10.54
C VAL A 238 -0.08 -12.86 -10.64
N GLU A 239 0.42 -11.64 -10.47
CA GLU A 239 -0.38 -10.41 -10.59
C GLU A 239 -0.91 -10.16 -12.01
N LEU A 240 -0.21 -10.65 -13.03
CA LEU A 240 -0.67 -10.60 -14.41
C LEU A 240 -1.66 -11.73 -14.75
N ALA A 241 -1.64 -12.80 -13.99
CA ALA A 241 -2.46 -13.97 -14.24
C ALA A 241 -3.94 -13.68 -13.92
N GLN A 242 -4.80 -14.03 -14.89
CA GLN A 242 -6.25 -13.83 -14.79
C GLN A 242 -7.01 -15.02 -15.36
N ARG A 243 -8.11 -15.38 -14.72
CA ARG A 243 -9.08 -16.33 -15.28
C ARG A 243 -10.08 -15.56 -16.12
N ARG A 244 -10.20 -15.94 -17.40
CA ARG A 244 -11.13 -15.32 -18.34
C ARG A 244 -12.40 -16.15 -18.42
N ILE A 245 -13.54 -15.60 -18.00
CA ILE A 245 -14.85 -16.24 -18.10
C ILE A 245 -15.52 -15.70 -19.36
N PRO A 246 -15.90 -16.56 -20.35
CA PRO A 246 -16.55 -16.11 -21.55
C PRO A 246 -17.96 -15.60 -21.23
N VAL A 247 -18.30 -14.44 -21.73
CA VAL A 247 -19.62 -13.80 -21.62
C VAL A 247 -20.13 -13.53 -23.03
N GLN A 248 -21.35 -13.93 -23.30
CA GLN A 248 -22.02 -13.67 -24.57
C GLN A 248 -23.20 -12.72 -24.34
N TYR A 249 -23.31 -11.73 -25.22
CA TYR A 249 -24.44 -10.81 -25.23
C TYR A 249 -25.45 -11.22 -26.30
N THR A 250 -26.74 -11.17 -25.94
CA THR A 250 -27.83 -11.49 -26.83
C THR A 250 -27.86 -10.56 -28.03
N ARG A 251 -28.02 -11.12 -29.22
CA ARG A 251 -28.25 -10.35 -30.45
C ARG A 251 -29.66 -9.82 -30.45
N ARG A 252 -29.86 -8.54 -30.69
CA ARG A 252 -31.15 -7.93 -30.89
C ARG A 252 -31.35 -7.59 -32.37
N MET A 253 -32.46 -8.03 -32.97
CA MET A 253 -32.87 -7.58 -34.30
C MET A 253 -33.76 -6.34 -34.15
N ILE A 254 -33.32 -5.22 -34.74
CA ILE A 254 -34.12 -4.00 -34.86
C ILE A 254 -34.37 -3.80 -36.35
N GLY A 255 -35.58 -4.18 -36.81
CA GLY A 255 -35.91 -4.19 -38.21
C GLY A 255 -35.13 -5.26 -38.99
N ARG A 256 -34.49 -4.89 -40.11
CA ARG A 256 -33.65 -5.76 -40.95
C ARG A 256 -32.16 -5.81 -40.53
N LYS A 257 -31.76 -5.04 -39.54
CA LYS A 257 -30.34 -4.99 -39.08
C LYS A 257 -30.17 -5.73 -37.77
N MET A 258 -29.16 -6.60 -37.72
CA MET A 258 -28.73 -7.26 -36.50
C MET A 258 -27.78 -6.33 -35.72
N TYR A 259 -28.13 -6.02 -34.48
CA TYR A 259 -27.31 -5.27 -33.55
C TYR A 259 -26.90 -6.16 -32.38
N GLY A 260 -25.63 -6.08 -31.97
CA GLY A 260 -25.08 -6.84 -30.85
C GLY A 260 -24.58 -8.23 -31.23
N GLY A 261 -24.25 -9.02 -30.25
CA GLY A 261 -23.69 -10.38 -30.42
C GLY A 261 -22.17 -10.39 -30.37
N SER A 262 -21.56 -9.44 -29.64
CA SER A 262 -20.14 -9.54 -29.28
C SER A 262 -19.97 -10.57 -28.17
N SER A 263 -19.01 -11.47 -28.32
CA SER A 263 -18.51 -12.29 -27.23
C SER A 263 -17.37 -11.54 -26.57
N THR A 264 -17.44 -11.37 -25.28
CA THR A 264 -16.38 -10.80 -24.46
C THR A 264 -16.03 -11.77 -23.34
N TYR A 265 -15.08 -11.40 -22.49
CA TYR A 265 -14.75 -12.20 -21.31
C TYR A 265 -14.66 -11.30 -20.08
N LEU A 266 -15.09 -11.86 -18.95
CA LEU A 266 -14.91 -11.25 -17.62
C LEU A 266 -13.54 -11.69 -17.08
N PRO A 267 -12.58 -10.78 -16.94
CA PRO A 267 -11.26 -11.12 -16.39
C PRO A 267 -11.32 -11.11 -14.87
N LEU A 268 -11.13 -12.25 -14.22
CA LEU A 268 -10.96 -12.35 -12.77
C LEU A 268 -9.48 -12.53 -12.46
N LYS A 269 -8.88 -11.62 -11.70
CA LYS A 269 -7.49 -11.75 -11.25
C LYS A 269 -7.37 -12.91 -10.27
N ILE A 270 -6.23 -13.62 -10.24
CA ILE A 270 -5.95 -14.66 -9.23
C ILE A 270 -5.85 -14.02 -7.84
N ASN A 271 -5.19 -12.87 -7.75
CA ASN A 271 -5.13 -12.08 -6.53
C ASN A 271 -6.07 -10.86 -6.68
N MET A 272 -7.33 -10.99 -6.23
CA MET A 272 -8.30 -9.90 -6.24
C MET A 272 -8.07 -8.92 -5.09
N SER A 273 -7.57 -9.42 -3.96
CA SER A 273 -7.31 -8.62 -2.77
C SER A 273 -6.04 -7.74 -2.87
N GLY A 274 -5.19 -8.00 -3.88
CA GLY A 274 -3.96 -7.23 -4.12
C GLY A 274 -2.98 -7.31 -2.96
N VAL A 275 -2.40 -6.18 -2.59
CA VAL A 275 -1.40 -6.04 -1.51
C VAL A 275 -2.01 -5.65 -0.15
N ILE A 276 -3.32 -5.47 -0.10
CA ILE A 276 -4.04 -4.94 1.06
C ILE A 276 -4.01 -5.90 2.27
N PRO A 277 -4.25 -7.22 2.14
CA PRO A 277 -4.28 -8.13 3.28
C PRO A 277 -2.99 -8.18 4.12
N PRO A 278 -1.79 -8.25 3.54
CA PRO A 278 -0.55 -8.18 4.31
C PRO A 278 -0.36 -6.84 5.05
N ILE A 279 -0.82 -5.72 4.46
CA ILE A 279 -0.76 -4.41 5.12
C ILE A 279 -1.71 -4.37 6.32
N PHE A 280 -2.92 -4.93 6.19
CA PHE A 280 -3.88 -5.03 7.29
C PHE A 280 -3.33 -5.90 8.42
N ALA A 281 -2.81 -7.07 8.08
CA ALA A 281 -2.23 -7.98 9.05
C ALA A 281 -1.10 -7.32 9.84
N SER A 282 -0.17 -6.64 9.18
CA SER A 282 0.92 -5.93 9.85
C SER A 282 0.42 -4.76 10.71
N SER A 283 -0.57 -4.00 10.23
CA SER A 283 -1.15 -2.89 10.98
C SER A 283 -1.87 -3.35 12.26
N ILE A 284 -2.64 -4.44 12.19
CA ILE A 284 -3.33 -4.99 13.35
C ILE A 284 -2.35 -5.61 14.36
N LEU A 285 -1.31 -6.31 13.89
CA LEU A 285 -0.27 -6.85 14.77
C LEU A 285 0.54 -5.75 15.47
N SER A 286 0.59 -4.54 14.90
CA SER A 286 1.24 -3.41 15.53
C SER A 286 0.46 -2.80 16.70
N ILE A 287 -0.86 -2.97 16.76
CA ILE A 287 -1.70 -2.38 17.83
C ILE A 287 -1.34 -2.91 19.22
N PRO A 288 -1.21 -4.24 19.47
CA PRO A 288 -0.79 -4.73 20.76
C PRO A 288 0.60 -4.21 21.20
N THR A 289 1.53 -4.08 20.25
CA THR A 289 2.87 -3.56 20.54
C THR A 289 2.84 -2.07 20.91
N LEU A 290 1.97 -1.28 20.27
CA LEU A 290 1.73 0.11 20.68
C LEU A 290 1.13 0.21 22.07
N ILE A 291 0.12 -0.59 22.40
CA ILE A 291 -0.50 -0.62 23.74
C ILE A 291 0.54 -1.01 24.79
N ALA A 292 1.40 -1.97 24.49
CA ALA A 292 2.47 -2.41 25.41
C ALA A 292 3.49 -1.30 25.73
N GLN A 293 3.69 -0.32 24.85
CA GLN A 293 4.57 0.83 25.11
C GLN A 293 4.04 1.79 26.19
N PHE A 294 2.71 1.82 26.42
CA PHE A 294 2.10 2.60 27.49
C PHE A 294 1.97 1.82 28.80
N GLY A 295 2.18 0.50 28.78
CA GLY A 295 2.14 -0.36 29.95
C GLY A 295 3.44 -0.31 30.77
N ASN A 296 3.36 -0.60 32.06
CA ASN A 296 4.56 -0.78 32.87
C ASN A 296 5.32 -2.02 32.43
N SER A 297 6.62 -1.88 32.17
CA SER A 297 7.51 -2.95 31.70
C SER A 297 7.55 -4.19 32.61
N ASP A 298 7.13 -4.07 33.87
CA ASP A 298 7.10 -5.17 34.83
C ASP A 298 5.89 -6.09 34.73
N GLN A 299 4.83 -5.67 34.03
CA GLN A 299 3.62 -6.48 33.86
C GLN A 299 3.87 -7.69 32.95
N SER A 300 3.37 -8.85 33.32
CA SER A 300 3.60 -10.12 32.61
C SER A 300 3.10 -10.08 31.15
N TRP A 301 1.95 -9.42 30.88
CA TRP A 301 1.41 -9.32 29.53
C TRP A 301 2.25 -8.41 28.63
N VAL A 302 2.85 -7.32 29.17
CA VAL A 302 3.76 -6.43 28.43
C VAL A 302 5.04 -7.17 28.06
N LYS A 303 5.61 -7.93 29.01
CA LYS A 303 6.78 -8.80 28.74
C LYS A 303 6.47 -9.83 27.67
N TRP A 304 5.30 -10.47 27.74
CA TRP A 304 4.90 -11.47 26.76
C TRP A 304 4.75 -10.88 25.36
N ILE A 305 4.09 -9.71 25.22
CA ILE A 305 3.95 -9.03 23.94
C ILE A 305 5.30 -8.61 23.38
N ASN A 306 6.16 -8.02 24.21
CA ASN A 306 7.48 -7.57 23.77
C ASN A 306 8.39 -8.74 23.35
N THR A 307 8.25 -9.90 23.98
CA THR A 307 9.06 -11.09 23.64
C THR A 307 8.52 -11.80 22.41
N ASN A 308 7.19 -11.91 22.24
CA ASN A 308 6.58 -12.77 21.23
C ASN A 308 6.01 -12.02 20.00
N LEU A 309 5.57 -10.77 20.16
CA LEU A 309 4.92 -10.01 19.10
C LEU A 309 5.74 -8.82 18.60
N ALA A 310 6.69 -8.33 19.37
CA ALA A 310 7.48 -7.20 18.96
C ALA A 310 8.54 -7.57 17.91
N SER A 311 9.01 -8.80 17.88
CA SER A 311 10.00 -9.30 16.92
C SER A 311 9.31 -9.99 15.74
N THR A 312 9.61 -9.55 14.53
CA THR A 312 9.07 -10.13 13.26
C THR A 312 9.61 -11.53 12.99
N THR A 313 10.68 -11.94 13.69
CA THR A 313 11.32 -13.24 13.52
C THR A 313 10.78 -14.31 14.50
N THR A 314 9.94 -13.92 15.46
CA THR A 314 9.37 -14.85 16.43
C THR A 314 8.31 -15.73 15.79
N VAL A 315 8.29 -17.03 16.16
CA VAL A 315 7.32 -18.00 15.62
C VAL A 315 5.87 -17.55 15.85
N TRP A 316 5.56 -17.00 17.02
CA TRP A 316 4.21 -16.48 17.31
C TRP A 316 3.79 -15.35 16.40
N TYR A 317 4.69 -14.41 16.10
CA TYR A 317 4.44 -13.35 15.16
C TYR A 317 4.13 -13.92 13.76
N ILE A 318 4.98 -14.83 13.27
CA ILE A 318 4.85 -15.43 11.93
C ILE A 318 3.53 -16.20 11.81
N VAL A 319 3.15 -16.99 12.80
CA VAL A 319 1.90 -17.77 12.80
C VAL A 319 0.68 -16.84 12.81
N LEU A 320 0.65 -15.84 13.69
CA LEU A 320 -0.45 -14.88 13.75
C LEU A 320 -0.56 -14.05 12.47
N TYR A 321 0.57 -13.64 11.93
CA TYR A 321 0.65 -12.90 10.67
C TYR A 321 0.10 -13.74 9.50
N ALA A 322 0.49 -15.00 9.42
CA ALA A 322 -0.01 -15.93 8.40
C ALA A 322 -1.52 -16.14 8.48
N ILE A 323 -2.06 -16.35 9.69
CA ILE A 323 -3.50 -16.51 9.93
C ILE A 323 -4.24 -15.25 9.51
N GLN A 324 -3.73 -14.08 9.87
CA GLN A 324 -4.35 -12.80 9.52
C GLN A 324 -4.31 -12.53 8.01
N ILE A 325 -3.23 -12.84 7.31
CA ILE A 325 -3.16 -12.71 5.85
C ILE A 325 -4.27 -13.54 5.19
N VAL A 326 -4.41 -14.80 5.57
CA VAL A 326 -5.45 -15.67 5.02
C VAL A 326 -6.84 -15.11 5.32
N PHE A 327 -7.11 -14.76 6.58
CA PHE A 327 -8.39 -14.18 6.99
C PHE A 327 -8.72 -12.91 6.19
N PHE A 328 -7.79 -11.96 6.11
CA PHE A 328 -8.03 -10.70 5.39
C PHE A 328 -8.12 -10.87 3.88
N THR A 329 -7.48 -11.88 3.30
CA THR A 329 -7.63 -12.18 1.87
C THR A 329 -9.08 -12.53 1.54
N PHE A 330 -9.66 -13.49 2.23
CA PHE A 330 -11.07 -13.86 2.03
C PHE A 330 -12.02 -12.73 2.39
N PHE A 331 -11.77 -12.07 3.50
CA PHE A 331 -12.60 -10.96 3.97
C PHE A 331 -12.62 -9.79 2.99
N TYR A 332 -11.46 -9.37 2.50
CA TYR A 332 -11.36 -8.25 1.56
C TYR A 332 -11.99 -8.59 0.21
N THR A 333 -11.78 -9.77 -0.30
CA THR A 333 -12.38 -10.18 -1.57
C THR A 333 -13.89 -10.24 -1.48
N SER A 334 -14.46 -10.71 -0.37
CA SER A 334 -15.91 -10.74 -0.15
C SER A 334 -16.54 -9.33 -0.12
N ILE A 335 -15.77 -8.32 0.23
CA ILE A 335 -16.24 -6.91 0.22
C ILE A 335 -16.10 -6.28 -1.16
N THR A 336 -15.00 -6.59 -1.86
CA THR A 336 -14.64 -5.91 -3.11
C THR A 336 -15.41 -6.48 -4.30
N PHE A 337 -15.79 -7.74 -4.25
CA PHE A 337 -16.48 -8.43 -5.31
C PHE A 337 -17.79 -9.02 -4.79
N ASP A 338 -18.91 -8.43 -5.22
CA ASP A 338 -20.23 -8.95 -4.96
C ASP A 338 -20.71 -9.74 -6.19
N PRO A 339 -20.78 -11.10 -6.09
CA PRO A 339 -21.23 -11.94 -7.20
C PRO A 339 -22.68 -11.68 -7.62
N ASP A 340 -23.55 -11.26 -6.69
CA ASP A 340 -24.95 -11.00 -6.95
C ASP A 340 -25.10 -9.72 -7.78
N GLU A 341 -24.42 -8.63 -7.38
CA GLU A 341 -24.44 -7.38 -8.14
C GLU A 341 -23.88 -7.56 -9.56
N VAL A 342 -22.77 -8.30 -9.70
CA VAL A 342 -22.18 -8.58 -11.02
C VAL A 342 -23.13 -9.41 -11.89
N ALA A 343 -23.79 -10.42 -11.32
CA ALA A 343 -24.73 -11.27 -12.06
C ALA A 343 -25.99 -10.51 -12.49
N ASP A 344 -26.51 -9.62 -11.65
CA ASP A 344 -27.68 -8.79 -11.96
C ASP A 344 -27.32 -7.74 -13.04
N ASN A 345 -26.19 -7.07 -12.92
CA ASN A 345 -25.68 -6.17 -13.96
C ASN A 345 -25.53 -6.89 -15.30
N MET A 346 -24.93 -8.10 -15.31
CA MET A 346 -24.82 -8.89 -16.53
C MET A 346 -26.17 -9.21 -17.13
N LYS A 347 -27.17 -9.58 -16.31
CA LYS A 347 -28.53 -9.88 -16.75
C LYS A 347 -29.22 -8.66 -17.36
N ASP A 348 -29.08 -7.48 -16.74
CA ASP A 348 -29.70 -6.24 -17.19
C ASP A 348 -29.14 -5.77 -18.56
N TYR A 349 -27.87 -6.01 -18.81
CA TYR A 349 -27.23 -5.75 -20.10
C TYR A 349 -27.41 -6.90 -21.12
N GLY A 350 -28.19 -7.95 -20.79
CA GLY A 350 -28.46 -9.08 -21.67
C GLY A 350 -27.23 -9.97 -21.88
N GLY A 351 -26.28 -9.96 -20.97
CA GLY A 351 -25.12 -10.85 -20.96
C GLY A 351 -25.42 -12.16 -20.24
N PHE A 352 -24.86 -13.27 -20.71
CA PHE A 352 -24.95 -14.55 -20.05
C PHE A 352 -23.66 -15.37 -20.25
N ILE A 353 -23.40 -16.28 -19.32
CA ILE A 353 -22.32 -17.25 -19.43
C ILE A 353 -22.81 -18.47 -20.15
N PRO A 354 -22.15 -18.96 -21.24
CA PRO A 354 -22.56 -20.13 -21.95
C PRO A 354 -22.75 -21.35 -21.03
N GLY A 355 -23.93 -21.96 -21.07
CA GLY A 355 -24.26 -23.10 -20.23
C GLY A 355 -24.80 -22.78 -18.83
N ILE A 356 -24.89 -21.51 -18.43
CA ILE A 356 -25.38 -21.09 -17.12
C ILE A 356 -26.54 -20.11 -17.29
N ARG A 357 -27.65 -20.33 -16.55
CA ARG A 357 -28.82 -19.46 -16.58
C ARG A 357 -28.47 -18.09 -15.96
N ALA A 358 -28.87 -16.99 -16.63
CA ALA A 358 -28.68 -15.63 -16.10
C ALA A 358 -29.39 -15.42 -14.76
N GLY A 359 -28.82 -14.62 -13.87
CA GLY A 359 -29.32 -14.33 -12.52
C GLY A 359 -28.64 -15.18 -11.44
N SER A 360 -29.39 -15.70 -10.47
CA SER A 360 -28.87 -16.39 -9.27
C SER A 360 -27.95 -17.59 -9.56
N ALA A 361 -28.15 -18.29 -10.69
CA ALA A 361 -27.25 -19.37 -11.09
C ALA A 361 -25.87 -18.84 -11.50
N THR A 362 -25.81 -17.67 -12.16
CA THR A 362 -24.58 -16.98 -12.54
C THR A 362 -23.86 -16.46 -11.29
N SER A 363 -24.59 -15.87 -10.33
CA SER A 363 -24.01 -15.42 -9.05
C SER A 363 -23.37 -16.60 -8.31
N ARG A 364 -24.06 -17.72 -8.16
CA ARG A 364 -23.54 -18.92 -7.49
C ARG A 364 -22.28 -19.46 -8.19
N TYR A 365 -22.24 -19.46 -9.51
CA TYR A 365 -21.07 -19.88 -10.28
C TYR A 365 -19.90 -18.93 -10.07
N LEU A 366 -20.12 -17.61 -10.13
CA LEU A 366 -19.09 -16.60 -9.88
C LEU A 366 -18.54 -16.73 -8.46
N GLY A 367 -19.40 -16.86 -7.45
CA GLY A 367 -18.99 -17.09 -6.06
C GLY A 367 -18.14 -18.34 -5.88
N TYR A 368 -18.52 -19.44 -6.56
CA TYR A 368 -17.72 -20.68 -6.55
C TYR A 368 -16.33 -20.48 -7.16
N VAL A 369 -16.24 -19.80 -8.30
CA VAL A 369 -14.95 -19.51 -8.97
C VAL A 369 -14.09 -18.59 -8.10
N MET A 370 -14.69 -17.54 -7.51
CA MET A 370 -13.99 -16.62 -6.64
C MET A 370 -13.38 -17.30 -5.42
N ASN A 371 -14.15 -18.10 -4.71
CA ASN A 371 -13.67 -18.84 -3.53
C ASN A 371 -12.45 -19.72 -3.85
N ARG A 372 -12.41 -20.30 -5.05
CA ARG A 372 -11.25 -21.08 -5.52
C ARG A 372 -10.05 -20.21 -5.85
N LEU A 373 -10.27 -19.07 -6.48
CA LEU A 373 -9.21 -18.11 -6.79
C LEU A 373 -8.62 -17.50 -5.52
N ASP A 374 -9.47 -17.15 -4.54
CA ASP A 374 -9.06 -16.60 -3.25
C ASP A 374 -8.20 -17.57 -2.45
N THR A 375 -8.52 -18.87 -2.49
CA THR A 375 -7.68 -19.89 -1.84
C THR A 375 -6.26 -19.89 -2.44
N VAL A 376 -6.15 -19.85 -3.77
CA VAL A 376 -4.85 -19.79 -4.45
C VAL A 376 -4.14 -18.46 -4.16
N GLY A 377 -4.90 -17.34 -4.18
CA GLY A 377 -4.40 -16.01 -3.85
C GLY A 377 -3.89 -15.91 -2.41
N ALA A 378 -4.61 -16.48 -1.43
CA ALA A 378 -4.19 -16.50 -0.04
C ALA A 378 -2.88 -17.29 0.17
N ILE A 379 -2.76 -18.47 -0.46
CA ILE A 379 -1.54 -19.27 -0.43
C ILE A 379 -0.37 -18.49 -1.06
N TYR A 380 -0.61 -17.87 -2.20
CA TYR A 380 0.38 -17.02 -2.88
C TYR A 380 0.86 -15.88 -1.98
N LEU A 381 -0.07 -15.09 -1.39
CA LEU A 381 0.27 -13.98 -0.50
C LEU A 381 1.05 -14.46 0.73
N LEU A 382 0.66 -15.60 1.29
CA LEU A 382 1.35 -16.21 2.42
C LEU A 382 2.80 -16.57 2.06
N PHE A 383 3.03 -17.22 0.92
CA PHE A 383 4.39 -17.56 0.47
C PHE A 383 5.24 -16.32 0.27
N VAL A 384 4.73 -15.32 -0.44
CA VAL A 384 5.48 -14.09 -0.72
C VAL A 384 5.77 -13.30 0.56
N ALA A 385 4.85 -13.30 1.51
CA ALA A 385 5.03 -12.62 2.80
C ALA A 385 6.06 -13.33 3.70
N LEU A 386 6.10 -14.66 3.70
CA LEU A 386 6.95 -15.44 4.60
C LEU A 386 8.36 -15.70 4.09
N ILE A 387 8.57 -15.85 2.77
CA ILE A 387 9.89 -16.17 2.20
C ILE A 387 10.99 -15.19 2.65
N PRO A 388 10.80 -13.85 2.58
CA PRO A 388 11.84 -12.93 3.04
C PRO A 388 12.13 -13.04 4.54
N THR A 389 11.10 -13.28 5.36
CA THR A 389 11.26 -13.47 6.81
C THR A 389 12.10 -14.71 7.12
N VAL A 390 11.80 -15.82 6.44
CA VAL A 390 12.58 -17.07 6.58
C VAL A 390 14.02 -16.88 6.09
N LEU A 391 14.22 -16.11 5.02
CA LEU A 391 15.56 -15.81 4.51
C LEU A 391 16.40 -15.01 5.52
N ILE A 392 15.81 -14.00 6.15
CA ILE A 392 16.47 -13.20 7.18
C ILE A 392 16.88 -14.11 8.37
N MET A 393 15.98 -14.99 8.81
CA MET A 393 16.27 -15.95 9.88
C MET A 393 17.41 -16.91 9.51
N SER A 394 17.38 -17.49 8.32
CA SER A 394 18.35 -18.51 7.89
C SER A 394 19.76 -17.95 7.69
N MET A 395 19.86 -16.70 7.25
CA MET A 395 21.16 -16.07 6.97
C MET A 395 21.75 -15.31 8.17
N HIS A 396 21.05 -15.32 9.33
CA HIS A 396 21.44 -14.51 10.50
C HIS A 396 21.82 -13.08 10.08
N LEU A 397 21.04 -12.53 9.18
CA LEU A 397 21.17 -11.13 8.81
C LEU A 397 20.66 -10.37 10.02
N ASN A 398 21.59 -9.74 10.76
CA ASN A 398 21.22 -8.87 11.88
C ASN A 398 20.07 -7.99 11.40
N ASN A 399 19.01 -7.91 12.17
CA ASN A 399 17.69 -7.33 11.95
C ASN A 399 17.63 -5.91 11.34
N ARG A 400 18.56 -5.59 10.45
CA ARG A 400 18.67 -4.31 9.74
C ARG A 400 17.76 -4.21 8.52
N LEU A 401 17.13 -5.34 8.17
CA LEU A 401 16.27 -5.41 6.99
C LEU A 401 14.81 -5.52 7.42
N PRO A 402 14.05 -4.43 7.44
CA PRO A 402 12.59 -4.51 7.58
C PRO A 402 11.95 -5.04 6.28
N PHE A 403 12.59 -6.02 5.63
CA PHE A 403 12.09 -6.67 4.44
C PHE A 403 11.03 -7.70 4.78
N GLY A 404 9.85 -7.22 5.12
CA GLY A 404 8.67 -8.07 5.01
C GLY A 404 8.33 -8.33 3.54
N GLY A 405 7.72 -9.46 3.23
CA GLY A 405 7.19 -9.74 1.89
C GLY A 405 6.22 -8.69 1.38
N THR A 406 5.62 -7.89 2.27
CA THR A 406 4.80 -6.71 1.97
C THR A 406 5.52 -5.68 1.11
N THR A 407 6.80 -5.43 1.37
CA THR A 407 7.61 -4.46 0.61
C THR A 407 7.70 -4.82 -0.86
N ILE A 408 8.00 -6.09 -1.17
CA ILE A 408 8.12 -6.59 -2.55
C ILE A 408 6.76 -6.58 -3.24
N LEU A 409 5.70 -7.00 -2.53
CA LEU A 409 4.33 -6.98 -3.04
C LEU A 409 3.89 -5.56 -3.40
N ILE A 410 4.18 -4.58 -2.54
CA ILE A 410 3.82 -3.18 -2.78
C ILE A 410 4.61 -2.63 -3.97
N ILE A 411 5.92 -2.87 -4.02
CA ILE A 411 6.76 -2.41 -5.14
C ILE A 411 6.25 -2.98 -6.47
N ALA A 412 6.01 -4.29 -6.53
CA ALA A 412 5.54 -4.94 -7.76
C ALA A 412 4.09 -4.57 -8.10
N GLY A 413 3.18 -4.61 -7.12
CA GLY A 413 1.75 -4.35 -7.33
C GLY A 413 1.49 -2.91 -7.77
N VAL A 414 2.02 -1.93 -7.04
CA VAL A 414 1.86 -0.51 -7.38
C VAL A 414 2.54 -0.18 -8.71
N GLY A 415 3.73 -0.73 -8.95
CA GLY A 415 4.44 -0.55 -10.22
C GLY A 415 3.62 -1.07 -11.40
N LEU A 416 3.03 -2.26 -11.30
CA LEU A 416 2.18 -2.85 -12.34
C LEU A 416 0.88 -2.08 -12.54
N ASP A 417 0.21 -1.66 -11.47
CA ASP A 417 -1.04 -0.91 -11.57
C ASP A 417 -0.81 0.48 -12.20
N THR A 418 0.28 1.15 -11.83
CA THR A 418 0.68 2.43 -12.45
C THR A 418 0.99 2.26 -13.93
N LEU A 419 1.70 1.20 -14.31
CA LEU A 419 1.98 0.89 -15.72
C LEU A 419 0.71 0.58 -16.52
N ARG A 420 -0.24 -0.18 -15.95
CA ARG A 420 -1.54 -0.46 -16.58
C ARG A 420 -2.35 0.81 -16.81
N GLN A 421 -2.41 1.69 -15.82
CA GLN A 421 -3.11 2.96 -15.95
C GLN A 421 -2.44 3.88 -16.98
N ALA A 422 -1.11 3.97 -16.97
CA ALA A 422 -0.37 4.71 -17.99
C ALA A 422 -0.63 4.17 -19.40
N LYS A 423 -0.68 2.85 -19.56
CA LYS A 423 -1.00 2.20 -20.84
C LYS A 423 -2.44 2.52 -21.29
N ALA A 424 -3.42 2.38 -20.40
CA ALA A 424 -4.82 2.68 -20.72
C ALA A 424 -5.01 4.14 -21.14
N GLN A 425 -4.38 5.09 -20.44
CA GLN A 425 -4.41 6.50 -20.83
C GLN A 425 -3.72 6.74 -22.19
N THR A 426 -2.59 6.09 -22.46
CA THR A 426 -1.91 6.19 -23.76
C THR A 426 -2.80 5.73 -24.91
N GLU A 427 -3.51 4.62 -24.73
CA GLU A 427 -4.44 4.07 -25.73
C GLU A 427 -5.64 5.02 -25.97
N GLN A 428 -6.19 5.62 -24.92
CA GLN A 428 -7.26 6.60 -25.03
C GLN A 428 -6.84 7.82 -25.87
N PHE A 429 -5.64 8.36 -25.63
CA PHE A 429 -5.14 9.51 -26.40
C PHE A 429 -4.85 9.17 -27.86
N GLN A 430 -4.43 7.96 -28.18
CA GLN A 430 -4.24 7.52 -29.56
C GLN A 430 -5.59 7.46 -30.32
N TYR A 431 -6.64 6.97 -29.67
CA TYR A 431 -7.99 6.93 -30.27
C TYR A 431 -8.54 8.31 -30.54
N THR A 432 -8.36 9.27 -29.64
CA THR A 432 -8.83 10.65 -29.81
C THR A 432 -8.08 11.34 -30.95
N GLY A 433 -6.76 11.17 -31.05
CA GLY A 433 -5.97 11.73 -32.16
C GLY A 433 -6.40 11.21 -33.51
N PHE A 434 -6.77 9.95 -33.64
CA PHE A 434 -7.23 9.35 -34.89
C PHE A 434 -8.61 9.88 -35.32
N LEU A 435 -9.47 10.24 -34.40
CA LEU A 435 -10.79 10.83 -34.70
C LEU A 435 -10.69 12.28 -35.16
N PHE A 436 -9.76 13.07 -34.60
CA PHE A 436 -9.57 14.48 -35.02
C PHE A 436 -8.82 14.59 -36.35
N GLU A 437 -7.87 13.70 -36.63
CA GLU A 437 -7.16 13.70 -37.92
C GLU A 437 -8.08 13.37 -39.11
N ASN A 438 -9.10 12.52 -38.88
CA ASN A 438 -10.13 12.24 -39.92
C ASN A 438 -11.17 13.34 -40.11
N THR A 439 -11.38 14.22 -39.14
CA THR A 439 -12.31 15.36 -39.29
C THR A 439 -11.70 16.50 -40.09
N GLU A 440 -10.40 16.76 -39.98
CA GLU A 440 -9.72 17.77 -40.81
C GLU A 440 -9.67 17.37 -42.30
N HIS A 441 -9.64 16.05 -42.62
CA HIS A 441 -9.72 15.59 -44.00
C HIS A 441 -11.12 15.59 -44.62
N VAL A 442 -12.19 15.77 -43.84
CA VAL A 442 -13.57 15.80 -44.31
C VAL A 442 -14.05 17.24 -44.56
N GLU A 443 -13.49 18.24 -43.85
CA GLU A 443 -13.82 19.66 -44.07
C GLU A 443 -13.00 20.34 -45.18
N GLY A 444 -12.06 19.65 -45.79
CA GLY A 444 -11.18 20.14 -46.87
C GLY A 444 -11.57 19.66 -48.27
N LYS A 445 -12.83 19.17 -48.51
CA LYS A 445 -13.34 18.83 -49.84
C LYS A 445 -14.62 19.57 -50.16
#